data_eff499d68500e46f4b1f778db98145fa
#
_entry.id   eff499d68500e46f4b1f778db98145fa
#
_cell.length_a   1.000
_cell.length_b   1.000
_cell.length_c   1.000
_cell.angle_alpha   90.00
_cell.angle_beta   90.00
_cell.angle_gamma   90.00
#
_symmetry.space_group_name_H-M   'P 1'
#
loop_
_entity.id
_entity.type
_entity.pdbx_description
1 polymer ?
#
loop_
_entity_poly.entity_id
_entity_poly.type
_entity_poly.pdbx_seq_one_letter_code
_entity_poly.pdbx_strand_id
1 'polypeptide(L)'
;MNQKILTLFTALMLLISPILSAQHSHGILTPGVTFPQDDSVLIDPPQMVTMSFRVDVRLLKLALYTAEEAWIDIGFQYDPGRKNHNFVLPIPFELPASDYYIARWSVTDDVRGLVNGEFKFAFGDGAIPPSETISSQISDREEVLPSTGAYRRETLQ
;
A
#
# COMPACT_ATOMS: atom_id res chain seq x y z
N MET A 1 -22.86 -51.23 20.23
CA MET A 1 -22.37 -49.86 20.05
C MET A 1 -23.13 -49.28 18.87
N ASN A 2 -23.98 -48.27 19.12
CA ASN A 2 -25.02 -47.86 18.18
C ASN A 2 -24.47 -47.18 16.93
N GLN A 3 -24.81 -47.75 15.76
CA GLN A 3 -24.44 -47.27 14.43
C GLN A 3 -24.77 -45.75 14.21
N LYS A 4 -25.76 -45.24 14.93
CA LYS A 4 -26.15 -43.81 14.88
C LYS A 4 -25.16 -42.83 15.53
N ILE A 5 -24.33 -43.31 16.47
CA ILE A 5 -23.31 -42.50 17.14
C ILE A 5 -22.08 -42.37 16.26
N LEU A 6 -21.77 -43.38 15.45
CA LEU A 6 -20.62 -43.38 14.54
C LEU A 6 -20.82 -42.40 13.39
N THR A 7 -22.05 -42.28 12.86
CA THR A 7 -22.38 -41.33 11.79
C THR A 7 -22.34 -39.86 12.23
N LEU A 8 -22.66 -39.61 13.51
CA LEU A 8 -22.62 -38.23 14.02
C LEU A 8 -21.18 -37.73 14.21
N PHE A 9 -20.26 -38.64 14.59
CA PHE A 9 -18.84 -38.31 14.74
C PHE A 9 -18.13 -38.06 13.43
N THR A 10 -18.54 -38.72 12.34
CA THR A 10 -17.94 -38.53 11.01
C THR A 10 -18.40 -37.23 10.36
N ALA A 11 -19.62 -36.76 10.68
CA ALA A 11 -20.14 -35.49 10.16
C ALA A 11 -19.51 -34.25 10.84
N LEU A 12 -19.05 -34.38 12.10
CA LEU A 12 -18.43 -33.26 12.83
C LEU A 12 -16.96 -33.04 12.43
N MET A 13 -16.26 -34.05 11.92
CA MET A 13 -14.87 -33.93 11.47
C MET A 13 -14.71 -33.20 10.11
N LEU A 14 -15.77 -33.05 9.33
CA LEU A 14 -15.74 -32.40 8.00
C LEU A 14 -15.89 -30.87 8.05
N LEU A 15 -16.15 -30.27 9.22
CA LEU A 15 -16.33 -28.82 9.38
C LEU A 15 -15.08 -28.07 9.85
N ILE A 16 -13.97 -28.78 10.10
CA ILE A 16 -12.68 -28.13 10.38
C ILE A 16 -11.92 -28.00 9.06
N SER A 17 -12.39 -27.12 8.21
CA SER A 17 -11.55 -26.64 7.10
C SER A 17 -10.41 -25.84 7.72
N PRO A 18 -9.14 -26.24 7.54
CA PRO A 18 -8.04 -25.37 7.92
C PRO A 18 -8.16 -24.13 7.04
N ILE A 19 -8.41 -22.98 7.66
CA ILE A 19 -8.19 -21.68 7.03
C ILE A 19 -6.68 -21.64 6.78
N LEU A 20 -6.26 -22.05 5.59
CA LEU A 20 -4.91 -21.87 5.12
C LEU A 20 -4.75 -20.34 4.96
N SER A 21 -4.34 -19.67 6.03
CA SER A 21 -3.85 -18.31 5.97
C SER A 21 -2.62 -18.38 5.06
N ALA A 22 -2.79 -18.02 3.80
CA ALA A 22 -1.69 -17.74 2.91
C ALA A 22 -0.90 -16.57 3.53
N GLN A 23 0.05 -16.90 4.37
CA GLN A 23 1.03 -15.93 4.87
C GLN A 23 1.87 -15.52 3.66
N HIS A 24 1.47 -14.44 3.03
CA HIS A 24 2.26 -13.81 1.99
C HIS A 24 3.57 -13.37 2.64
N SER A 25 4.66 -13.99 2.23
CA SER A 25 6.03 -13.68 2.69
C SER A 25 6.52 -12.35 2.09
N HIS A 26 5.68 -11.31 2.14
CA HIS A 26 6.01 -9.97 1.66
C HIS A 26 7.13 -9.30 2.47
N GLY A 27 7.36 -9.71 3.72
CA GLY A 27 8.24 -9.02 4.65
C GLY A 27 9.74 -9.00 4.30
N ILE A 28 10.24 -9.88 3.42
CA ILE A 28 11.67 -9.91 3.05
C ILE A 28 11.94 -8.99 1.86
N LEU A 29 11.03 -8.91 0.91
CA LEU A 29 11.12 -8.04 -0.26
C LEU A 29 10.46 -6.67 -0.06
N THR A 30 10.03 -6.34 1.16
CA THR A 30 9.58 -5.02 1.53
C THR A 30 10.77 -4.21 2.04
N PRO A 31 10.92 -2.92 1.69
CA PRO A 31 11.97 -2.09 2.26
C PRO A 31 11.86 -2.08 3.78
N GLY A 32 12.98 -2.30 4.47
CA GLY A 32 13.05 -2.14 5.92
C GLY A 32 13.16 -0.67 6.34
N VAL A 33 13.71 0.15 5.47
CA VAL A 33 13.87 1.60 5.65
C VAL A 33 13.64 2.29 4.32
N THR A 34 12.89 3.39 4.35
CA THR A 34 12.71 4.32 3.23
C THR A 34 13.08 5.74 3.67
N PHE A 35 13.47 6.57 2.73
CA PHE A 35 13.50 8.02 2.88
C PHE A 35 12.87 8.64 1.63
N PRO A 36 11.86 9.49 1.80
CA PRO A 36 11.14 9.78 3.04
C PRO A 36 10.57 8.51 3.69
N GLN A 37 10.36 8.54 5.02
CA GLN A 37 9.67 7.45 5.70
C GLN A 37 8.18 7.44 5.31
N ASP A 38 7.59 6.26 5.34
CA ASP A 38 6.14 6.15 5.13
C ASP A 38 5.38 6.95 6.19
N ASP A 39 4.36 7.66 5.72
CA ASP A 39 3.50 8.54 6.51
C ASP A 39 4.21 9.74 7.18
N SER A 40 5.42 10.09 6.71
CA SER A 40 6.20 11.17 7.30
C SER A 40 5.86 12.55 6.71
N VAL A 41 6.11 13.58 7.53
CA VAL A 41 6.11 14.99 7.11
C VAL A 41 7.53 15.53 7.22
N LEU A 42 8.03 16.10 6.13
CA LEU A 42 9.34 16.75 6.07
C LEU A 42 9.15 18.26 6.13
N ILE A 43 10.16 18.96 6.61
CA ILE A 43 10.19 20.44 6.56
C ILE A 43 10.44 20.91 5.12
N ASP A 44 11.46 20.34 4.50
CA ASP A 44 11.89 20.69 3.16
C ASP A 44 11.56 19.60 2.13
N PRO A 45 11.40 19.95 0.84
CA PRO A 45 11.17 18.95 -0.20
C PRO A 45 12.36 17.98 -0.28
N PRO A 46 12.10 16.66 -0.36
CA PRO A 46 13.17 15.69 -0.46
C PRO A 46 13.88 15.79 -1.80
N GLN A 47 15.21 15.72 -1.78
CA GLN A 47 16.04 15.73 -2.99
C GLN A 47 16.33 14.33 -3.53
N MET A 48 15.93 13.30 -2.79
CA MET A 48 16.10 11.90 -3.20
C MET A 48 15.04 11.01 -2.57
N VAL A 49 14.84 9.87 -3.18
CA VAL A 49 14.14 8.72 -2.59
C VAL A 49 15.18 7.65 -2.30
N THR A 50 15.16 7.07 -1.09
CA THR A 50 15.99 5.92 -0.76
C THR A 50 15.15 4.74 -0.30
N MET A 51 15.57 3.53 -0.63
CA MET A 51 14.96 2.29 -0.16
C MET A 51 16.05 1.30 0.20
N SER A 52 15.97 0.72 1.40
CA SER A 52 16.89 -0.32 1.87
C SER A 52 16.13 -1.62 2.12
N PHE A 53 16.58 -2.68 1.47
CA PHE A 53 16.02 -4.03 1.57
C PHE A 53 16.95 -4.92 2.42
N ARG A 54 16.40 -5.99 2.97
CA ARG A 54 17.19 -6.96 3.76
C ARG A 54 18.01 -7.92 2.89
N VAL A 55 17.69 -8.01 1.61
CA VAL A 55 18.35 -8.87 0.62
C VAL A 55 18.55 -8.09 -0.67
N ASP A 56 19.42 -8.57 -1.54
CA ASP A 56 19.59 -7.99 -2.87
C ASP A 56 18.37 -8.26 -3.74
N VAL A 57 17.81 -7.20 -4.30
CA VAL A 57 16.65 -7.23 -5.20
C VAL A 57 16.97 -6.50 -6.51
N ARG A 58 16.20 -6.78 -7.55
CA ARG A 58 16.13 -5.92 -8.74
C ARG A 58 14.98 -4.95 -8.59
N LEU A 59 15.28 -3.66 -8.66
CA LEU A 59 14.27 -2.62 -8.69
C LEU A 59 13.76 -2.50 -10.13
N LEU A 60 12.51 -2.90 -10.35
CA LEU A 60 11.86 -2.89 -11.66
C LEU A 60 11.17 -1.57 -11.96
N LYS A 61 10.68 -0.90 -10.91
CA LYS A 61 9.96 0.36 -10.99
C LYS A 61 10.17 1.17 -9.72
N LEU A 62 10.36 2.46 -9.88
CA LEU A 62 10.08 3.49 -8.88
C LEU A 62 9.45 4.68 -9.60
N ALA A 63 8.31 5.11 -9.12
CA ALA A 63 7.59 6.25 -9.68
C ALA A 63 6.97 7.06 -8.54
N LEU A 64 7.00 8.39 -8.66
CA LEU A 64 6.30 9.29 -7.78
C LEU A 64 4.95 9.70 -8.40
N TYR A 65 4.00 9.97 -7.52
CA TYR A 65 2.67 10.48 -7.87
C TYR A 65 2.28 11.56 -6.87
N THR A 66 1.44 12.50 -7.29
CA THR A 66 0.74 13.42 -6.39
C THR A 66 -0.41 12.73 -5.67
N ALA A 67 -1.05 13.43 -4.73
CA ALA A 67 -2.27 12.96 -4.06
C ALA A 67 -3.42 12.66 -5.05
N GLU A 68 -3.46 13.36 -6.18
CA GLU A 68 -4.44 13.19 -7.26
C GLU A 68 -4.03 12.11 -8.27
N GLU A 69 -3.05 11.27 -7.95
CA GLU A 69 -2.53 10.20 -8.82
C GLU A 69 -1.85 10.71 -10.11
N ALA A 70 -1.45 11.98 -10.17
CA ALA A 70 -0.69 12.49 -11.29
C ALA A 70 0.75 11.98 -11.22
N TRP A 71 1.22 11.35 -12.31
CA TRP A 71 2.57 10.80 -12.37
C TRP A 71 3.63 11.91 -12.46
N ILE A 72 4.70 11.72 -11.67
CA ILE A 72 5.89 12.58 -11.63
C ILE A 72 7.07 11.78 -12.15
N ASP A 73 7.63 12.17 -13.29
CA ASP A 73 8.78 11.49 -13.87
C ASP A 73 10.07 11.91 -13.14
N ILE A 74 10.61 11.03 -12.32
CA ILE A 74 11.88 11.21 -11.61
C ILE A 74 13.09 10.66 -12.39
N GLY A 75 12.91 10.31 -13.68
CA GLY A 75 13.99 9.79 -14.52
C GLY A 75 14.46 8.38 -14.15
N PHE A 76 13.63 7.57 -13.48
CA PHE A 76 13.98 6.18 -13.17
C PHE A 76 14.19 5.37 -14.43
N GLN A 77 15.35 4.69 -14.52
CA GLN A 77 15.66 3.76 -15.59
C GLN A 77 15.90 2.36 -15.02
N TYR A 78 15.20 1.39 -15.60
CA TYR A 78 15.38 -0.01 -15.23
C TYR A 78 16.71 -0.55 -15.76
N ASP A 79 17.51 -1.16 -14.85
CA ASP A 79 18.73 -1.89 -15.18
C ASP A 79 18.56 -3.37 -14.84
N PRO A 80 18.39 -4.27 -15.85
CA PRO A 80 18.16 -5.70 -15.62
C PRO A 80 19.36 -6.41 -14.98
N GLY A 81 20.58 -5.88 -15.14
CA GLY A 81 21.80 -6.44 -14.56
C GLY A 81 22.02 -6.07 -13.11
N ARG A 82 21.35 -5.04 -12.60
CA ARG A 82 21.61 -4.49 -11.29
C ARG A 82 20.76 -5.12 -10.20
N LYS A 83 21.39 -5.88 -9.32
CA LYS A 83 20.85 -6.26 -8.01
C LYS A 83 21.53 -5.43 -6.92
N ASN A 84 20.75 -4.97 -5.97
CA ASN A 84 21.25 -4.25 -4.81
C ASN A 84 20.23 -4.35 -3.66
N HIS A 85 20.70 -4.13 -2.44
CA HIS A 85 19.84 -3.98 -1.27
C HIS A 85 19.56 -2.50 -0.93
N ASN A 86 20.36 -1.56 -1.48
CA ASN A 86 20.17 -0.13 -1.28
C ASN A 86 19.99 0.58 -2.62
N PHE A 87 18.94 1.36 -2.72
CA PHE A 87 18.65 2.22 -3.87
C PHE A 87 18.56 3.66 -3.40
N VAL A 88 19.26 4.55 -4.11
CA VAL A 88 19.22 5.99 -3.93
C VAL A 88 18.91 6.59 -5.29
N LEU A 89 17.76 7.25 -5.39
CA LEU A 89 17.30 7.88 -6.64
C LEU A 89 17.11 9.38 -6.39
N PRO A 90 17.88 10.22 -7.08
CA PRO A 90 17.72 11.67 -6.95
C PRO A 90 16.39 12.13 -7.53
N ILE A 91 15.84 13.18 -6.97
CA ILE A 91 14.74 13.96 -7.53
C ILE A 91 15.39 15.17 -8.20
N PRO A 92 15.46 15.24 -9.53
CA PRO A 92 16.29 16.21 -10.23
C PRO A 92 15.65 17.60 -10.42
N PHE A 93 14.46 17.81 -9.86
CA PHE A 93 13.67 19.03 -10.03
C PHE A 93 12.80 19.29 -8.80
N GLU A 94 12.18 20.46 -8.77
CA GLU A 94 11.20 20.80 -7.76
C GLU A 94 9.89 20.01 -7.99
N LEU A 95 9.37 19.40 -6.91
CA LEU A 95 8.13 18.64 -6.98
C LEU A 95 6.93 19.57 -7.16
N PRO A 96 5.95 19.22 -7.99
CA PRO A 96 4.71 19.99 -8.13
C PRO A 96 3.95 20.04 -6.80
N ALA A 97 3.17 21.10 -6.57
CA ALA A 97 2.37 21.23 -5.36
C ALA A 97 1.37 20.08 -5.21
N SER A 98 1.29 19.49 -4.02
CA SER A 98 0.38 18.41 -3.68
C SER A 98 0.26 18.29 -2.16
N ASP A 99 -0.88 17.81 -1.65
CA ASP A 99 -1.08 17.58 -0.23
C ASP A 99 -0.12 16.51 0.32
N TYR A 100 0.16 15.48 -0.47
CA TYR A 100 1.15 14.44 -0.21
C TYR A 100 1.62 13.80 -1.51
N TYR A 101 2.64 12.98 -1.41
CA TYR A 101 3.24 12.24 -2.53
C TYR A 101 3.23 10.75 -2.25
N ILE A 102 3.12 9.97 -3.32
CA ILE A 102 3.10 8.51 -3.27
C ILE A 102 4.29 7.99 -4.05
N ALA A 103 5.20 7.28 -3.40
CA ALA A 103 6.29 6.56 -4.04
C ALA A 103 5.89 5.10 -4.25
N ARG A 104 5.58 4.71 -5.50
CA ARG A 104 5.25 3.32 -5.86
C ARG A 104 6.45 2.61 -6.42
N TRP A 105 6.72 1.45 -5.89
CA TRP A 105 7.87 0.65 -6.27
C TRP A 105 7.48 -0.79 -6.61
N SER A 106 8.33 -1.43 -7.43
CA SER A 106 8.22 -2.85 -7.77
C SER A 106 9.62 -3.45 -7.73
N VAL A 107 9.76 -4.58 -7.06
CA VAL A 107 11.02 -5.32 -6.97
C VAL A 107 10.79 -6.80 -7.24
N THR A 108 11.87 -7.48 -7.62
CA THR A 108 11.90 -8.94 -7.73
C THR A 108 13.23 -9.49 -7.23
N ASP A 109 13.22 -10.73 -6.80
CA ASP A 109 14.41 -11.56 -6.67
C ASP A 109 14.26 -12.84 -7.51
N ASP A 110 15.31 -13.68 -7.53
CA ASP A 110 15.30 -14.89 -8.36
C ASP A 110 14.43 -16.02 -7.77
N VAL A 111 13.96 -15.88 -6.54
CA VAL A 111 13.30 -16.94 -5.79
C VAL A 111 11.83 -16.61 -5.47
N ARG A 112 11.53 -15.36 -5.11
CA ARG A 112 10.25 -14.97 -4.51
C ARG A 112 9.30 -14.26 -5.46
N GLY A 113 9.78 -13.92 -6.66
CA GLY A 113 8.96 -13.27 -7.68
C GLY A 113 8.78 -11.78 -7.46
N LEU A 114 7.71 -11.23 -8.06
CA LEU A 114 7.39 -9.81 -8.07
C LEU A 114 6.69 -9.38 -6.78
N VAL A 115 7.18 -8.32 -6.17
CA VAL A 115 6.52 -7.62 -5.06
C VAL A 115 6.38 -6.14 -5.39
N ASN A 116 5.19 -5.61 -5.16
CA ASN A 116 4.87 -4.20 -5.32
C ASN A 116 4.54 -3.59 -3.96
N GLY A 117 4.80 -2.30 -3.82
CA GLY A 117 4.40 -1.55 -2.66
C GLY A 117 4.44 -0.05 -2.91
N GLU A 118 4.05 0.69 -1.90
CA GLU A 118 4.10 2.14 -1.89
C GLU A 118 4.42 2.64 -0.50
N PHE A 119 4.89 3.87 -0.43
CA PHE A 119 4.96 4.66 0.79
C PHE A 119 4.60 6.11 0.45
N LYS A 120 4.08 6.83 1.44
CA LYS A 120 3.56 8.17 1.27
C LYS A 120 4.30 9.14 2.18
N PHE A 121 4.44 10.38 1.74
CA PHE A 121 5.05 11.44 2.53
C PHE A 121 4.48 12.80 2.13
N ALA A 122 4.58 13.76 3.02
CA ALA A 122 4.27 15.15 2.77
C ALA A 122 5.47 16.03 3.12
N PHE A 123 5.47 17.29 2.72
CA PHE A 123 6.47 18.27 3.13
C PHE A 123 5.94 19.70 3.05
N GLY A 124 6.61 20.59 3.77
CA GLY A 124 6.33 22.02 3.79
C GLY A 124 5.55 22.51 5.00
N ASP A 125 5.40 23.82 5.09
CA ASP A 125 4.71 24.46 6.20
C ASP A 125 3.24 24.07 6.26
N GLY A 126 2.79 23.59 7.42
CA GLY A 126 1.40 23.18 7.62
C GLY A 126 1.02 21.83 7.00
N ALA A 127 1.98 21.11 6.40
CA ALA A 127 1.72 19.75 5.93
C ALA A 127 1.39 18.83 7.12
N ILE A 128 0.48 17.90 6.88
CA ILE A 128 0.08 16.88 7.84
C ILE A 128 0.41 15.48 7.28
N PRO A 129 0.46 14.43 8.13
CA PRO A 129 0.70 13.07 7.66
C PRO A 129 -0.30 12.65 6.57
N PRO A 130 0.14 11.96 5.52
CA PRO A 130 -0.74 11.48 4.44
C PRO A 130 -1.95 10.69 4.95
N SER A 131 -1.78 9.88 5.99
CA SER A 131 -2.89 9.12 6.61
C SER A 131 -3.99 10.02 7.18
N GLU A 132 -3.64 11.16 7.75
CA GLU A 132 -4.61 12.14 8.28
C GLU A 132 -5.35 12.84 7.14
N THR A 133 -4.63 13.25 6.09
CA THR A 133 -5.24 13.85 4.88
C THR A 133 -6.24 12.90 4.24
N ILE A 134 -5.88 11.64 4.06
CA ILE A 134 -6.74 10.61 3.47
C ILE A 134 -7.98 10.38 4.35
N SER A 135 -7.81 10.30 5.66
CA SER A 135 -8.90 10.09 6.60
C SER A 135 -9.91 11.22 6.59
N SER A 136 -9.46 12.49 6.54
CA SER A 136 -10.34 13.65 6.45
C SER A 136 -11.13 13.67 5.15
N GLN A 137 -10.50 13.37 4.01
CA GLN A 137 -11.17 13.30 2.70
C GLN A 137 -12.25 12.21 2.64
N ILE A 138 -12.06 11.08 3.33
CA ILE A 138 -13.06 10.00 3.43
C ILE A 138 -14.25 10.49 4.27
N SER A 139 -14.01 11.11 5.41
CA SER A 139 -15.06 11.63 6.30
C SER A 139 -15.92 12.68 5.62
N ASP A 140 -15.31 13.61 4.91
CA ASP A 140 -16.02 14.65 4.16
C ASP A 140 -16.90 14.06 3.04
N ARG A 141 -16.44 12.98 2.42
CA ARG A 141 -17.20 12.28 1.36
C ARG A 141 -18.40 11.50 1.91
N GLU A 142 -18.29 10.93 3.09
CA GLU A 142 -19.41 10.24 3.75
C GLU A 142 -20.49 11.20 4.21
N GLU A 143 -20.14 12.41 4.67
CA GLU A 143 -21.11 13.42 5.09
C GLU A 143 -21.95 13.98 3.92
N VAL A 144 -21.40 13.98 2.70
CA VAL A 144 -22.09 14.47 1.50
C VAL A 144 -23.08 13.46 0.92
N LEU A 145 -23.08 12.20 1.31
CA LEU A 145 -24.06 11.21 0.84
C LEU A 145 -25.37 11.38 1.60
N PRO A 146 -26.47 11.82 0.94
CA PRO A 146 -27.78 11.90 1.61
C PRO A 146 -28.18 10.50 2.08
N SER A 147 -28.52 10.40 3.37
CA SER A 147 -29.05 9.17 3.95
C SER A 147 -30.30 8.74 3.15
N THR A 148 -30.14 7.80 2.25
CA THR A 148 -31.26 7.19 1.50
C THR A 148 -32.01 6.25 2.45
N GLY A 149 -32.83 6.84 3.33
CA GLY A 149 -33.59 6.14 4.33
C GLY A 149 -34.99 6.71 4.50
N ALA A 150 -35.82 6.67 3.45
CA ALA A 150 -37.28 6.77 3.63
C ALA A 150 -37.98 6.08 2.46
N TYR A 151 -37.92 4.76 2.38
CA TYR A 151 -38.97 4.03 1.67
C TYR A 151 -40.27 4.13 2.49
N ARG A 152 -41.06 5.14 2.18
CA ARG A 152 -42.45 5.24 2.65
C ARG A 152 -43.24 4.11 2.00
N ARG A 153 -43.59 3.07 2.76
CA ARG A 153 -44.64 2.11 2.35
C ARG A 153 -45.96 2.85 2.34
N GLU A 154 -46.45 3.21 1.18
CA GLU A 154 -47.87 3.55 1.01
C GLU A 154 -48.65 2.24 1.04
N THR A 155 -49.43 2.08 2.12
CA THR A 155 -50.47 1.07 2.26
C THR A 155 -51.61 1.46 1.36
N LEU A 156 -51.85 0.71 0.29
CA LEU A 156 -53.12 0.77 -0.48
C LEU A 156 -54.22 0.15 0.38
N GLN A 157 -55.23 0.96 0.70
CA GLN A 157 -56.57 0.52 1.10
C GLN A 157 -57.43 0.29 -0.13
#